data_434af8a6111d19cb2eed641d8fcdad6d
#
_entry.id   434af8a6111d19cb2eed641d8fcdad6d
#
_cell.length_a   1.000
_cell.length_b   1.000
_cell.length_c   1.000
_cell.angle_alpha   90.00
_cell.angle_beta   90.00
_cell.angle_gamma   90.00
#
_symmetry.space_group_name_H-M   'P 1'
#
loop_
_entity.id
_entity.type
_entity.pdbx_description
1 polymer ?
#
loop_
_entity_poly.entity_id
_entity_poly.type
_entity_poly.pdbx_seq_one_letter_code
_entity_poly.pdbx_strand_id
1 'polypeptide(L)'
;LSSSSAASDVYKRQVVFHAAAHKHVPLMEVSPAEAVKNNVLGTKNLLVSASEHGVERFVQLSTDKAVNPTSVMGCTKRICEMLIQTFAGNTDMKCVAVRFGNVLGSHGSVIPLFEAQIKKGGPVTLTDPNIVRYFMTIPEAAQLVLQAGALAESGNIYVLDMGEPVRIMDLAKQLIRFYGYEPGVNMEIKIVGLRPGEKLYEELMMDEEQDKMRRTQHNKIFVASPRTIDLAEFYEQLQALEAAAAHNDEGVVRQLAAMIPTFTPTRENLKL
;
A
#
# COMPACT_ATOMS: atom_id res chain seq x y z
N LEU A 1 2.64 19.87 -16.20
CA LEU A 1 1.73 20.08 -15.05
C LEU A 1 0.71 21.21 -15.30
N SER A 2 1.00 22.16 -16.18
CA SER A 2 0.11 23.29 -16.48
C SER A 2 -1.16 22.91 -17.26
N SER A 3 -1.13 21.86 -18.07
CA SER A 3 -2.28 21.41 -18.86
C SER A 3 -3.38 20.71 -18.04
N SER A 4 -3.04 20.12 -16.89
CA SER A 4 -4.02 19.47 -16.00
C SER A 4 -4.83 20.48 -15.18
N SER A 5 -4.26 21.63 -14.84
CA SER A 5 -4.91 22.71 -14.09
C SER A 5 -6.04 23.39 -14.89
N ALA A 6 -5.79 23.70 -16.16
CA ALA A 6 -6.78 24.34 -17.03
C ALA A 6 -8.00 23.43 -17.31
N ALA A 7 -7.81 22.10 -17.37
CA ALA A 7 -8.90 21.17 -17.56
C ALA A 7 -9.77 20.98 -16.31
N SER A 8 -9.25 21.26 -15.11
CA SER A 8 -10.04 21.17 -13.87
C SER A 8 -10.97 22.34 -13.63
N ASP A 9 -10.68 23.51 -14.21
CA ASP A 9 -11.53 24.70 -14.10
C ASP A 9 -12.79 24.65 -14.98
N VAL A 10 -12.75 23.84 -16.06
CA VAL A 10 -13.85 23.76 -17.05
C VAL A 10 -14.76 22.56 -16.82
N TYR A 11 -14.23 21.45 -16.32
CA TYR A 11 -14.98 20.21 -16.08
C TYR A 11 -14.79 19.76 -14.62
N LYS A 12 -15.89 19.67 -13.87
CA LYS A 12 -15.87 19.07 -12.52
C LYS A 12 -15.33 17.63 -12.62
N ARG A 13 -14.28 17.32 -11.89
CA ARG A 13 -13.79 15.97 -11.76
C ARG A 13 -14.77 15.16 -10.93
N GLN A 14 -15.39 14.17 -11.55
CA GLN A 14 -16.39 13.34 -10.89
C GLN A 14 -15.76 12.19 -10.10
N VAL A 15 -14.62 11.67 -10.57
CA VAL A 15 -13.95 10.53 -9.96
C VAL A 15 -12.46 10.82 -9.77
N VAL A 16 -11.96 10.54 -8.56
CA VAL A 16 -10.54 10.62 -8.22
C VAL A 16 -10.01 9.24 -7.90
N PHE A 17 -8.98 8.80 -8.62
CA PHE A 17 -8.18 7.63 -8.29
C PHE A 17 -6.86 8.10 -7.68
N HIS A 18 -6.71 7.91 -6.37
CA HIS A 18 -5.54 8.38 -5.64
C HIS A 18 -4.51 7.26 -5.50
N ALA A 19 -3.50 7.28 -6.38
CA ALA A 19 -2.39 6.33 -6.39
C ALA A 19 -1.07 6.94 -5.86
N ALA A 20 -1.04 8.24 -5.58
CA ALA A 20 0.18 8.91 -5.12
C ALA A 20 0.53 8.49 -3.70
N ALA A 21 1.74 7.95 -3.50
CA ALA A 21 2.27 7.58 -2.21
C ALA A 21 3.78 7.32 -2.28
N HIS A 22 4.47 7.51 -1.17
CA HIS A 22 5.79 6.95 -0.96
C HIS A 22 5.66 5.47 -0.61
N LYS A 23 6.03 4.58 -1.54
CA LYS A 23 5.81 3.13 -1.43
C LYS A 23 7.03 2.32 -0.99
N HIS A 24 8.25 2.90 -1.08
CA HIS A 24 9.48 2.17 -0.77
C HIS A 24 9.63 1.95 0.72
N VAL A 25 9.43 0.70 1.18
CA VAL A 25 9.49 0.35 2.60
C VAL A 25 10.81 0.80 3.24
N PRO A 26 12.01 0.42 2.75
CA PRO A 26 13.25 0.81 3.43
C PRO A 26 13.47 2.33 3.52
N LEU A 27 13.03 3.10 2.52
CA LEU A 27 13.16 4.56 2.58
C LEU A 27 12.22 5.19 3.61
N MET A 28 11.04 4.62 3.79
CA MET A 28 10.07 5.13 4.76
C MET A 28 10.44 4.75 6.20
N GLU A 29 11.17 3.66 6.41
CA GLU A 29 11.74 3.31 7.71
C GLU A 29 12.77 4.38 8.18
N VAL A 30 13.56 4.93 7.25
CA VAL A 30 14.54 5.98 7.52
C VAL A 30 13.91 7.38 7.58
N SER A 31 12.76 7.58 6.95
CA SER A 31 12.09 8.89 6.85
C SER A 31 10.60 8.79 7.20
N PRO A 32 10.26 8.41 8.44
CA PRO A 32 8.86 8.19 8.84
C PRO A 32 7.99 9.45 8.75
N ALA A 33 8.52 10.62 9.06
CA ALA A 33 7.81 11.88 8.93
C ALA A 33 7.41 12.18 7.47
N GLU A 34 8.28 11.90 6.50
CA GLU A 34 7.96 12.08 5.09
C GLU A 34 6.90 11.07 4.60
N ALA A 35 6.92 9.85 5.14
CA ALA A 35 5.84 8.88 4.88
C ALA A 35 4.48 9.41 5.36
N VAL A 36 4.43 10.00 6.56
CA VAL A 36 3.20 10.60 7.11
C VAL A 36 2.76 11.80 6.29
N LYS A 37 3.65 12.77 6.05
CA LYS A 37 3.34 13.98 5.28
C LYS A 37 2.76 13.66 3.90
N ASN A 38 3.42 12.75 3.18
CA ASN A 38 3.01 12.41 1.81
C ASN A 38 1.79 11.48 1.79
N ASN A 39 1.83 10.37 2.52
CA ASN A 39 0.80 9.34 2.42
C ASN A 39 -0.46 9.73 3.20
N VAL A 40 -0.32 10.12 4.48
CA VAL A 40 -1.46 10.39 5.37
C VAL A 40 -2.02 11.78 5.12
N LEU A 41 -1.19 12.83 5.29
CA LEU A 41 -1.65 14.21 5.16
C LEU A 41 -1.98 14.56 3.71
N GLY A 42 -1.21 14.04 2.74
CA GLY A 42 -1.53 14.15 1.32
C GLY A 42 -2.90 13.56 0.98
N THR A 43 -3.23 12.37 1.51
CA THR A 43 -4.55 11.74 1.34
C THR A 43 -5.65 12.57 2.02
N LYS A 44 -5.43 13.01 3.28
CA LYS A 44 -6.36 13.90 4.01
C LYS A 44 -6.70 15.15 3.21
N ASN A 45 -5.66 15.84 2.72
CA ASN A 45 -5.83 17.08 1.94
C ASN A 45 -6.60 16.85 0.64
N LEU A 46 -6.32 15.74 -0.06
CA LEU A 46 -7.04 15.39 -1.28
C LEU A 46 -8.49 15.03 -1.01
N LEU A 47 -8.80 14.33 0.08
CA LEU A 47 -10.18 14.00 0.47
C LEU A 47 -10.98 15.26 0.78
N VAL A 48 -10.41 16.19 1.56
CA VAL A 48 -11.05 17.50 1.85
C VAL A 48 -11.31 18.26 0.56
N SER A 49 -10.28 18.46 -0.24
CA SER A 49 -10.40 19.20 -1.51
C SER A 49 -11.39 18.53 -2.47
N ALA A 50 -11.36 17.22 -2.60
CA ALA A 50 -12.30 16.48 -3.46
C ALA A 50 -13.76 16.66 -3.01
N SER A 51 -14.00 16.60 -1.69
CA SER A 51 -15.34 16.84 -1.12
C SER A 51 -15.82 18.27 -1.37
N GLU A 52 -14.98 19.28 -1.13
CA GLU A 52 -15.30 20.68 -1.34
C GLU A 52 -15.60 21.03 -2.81
N HIS A 53 -14.99 20.32 -3.76
CA HIS A 53 -15.18 20.53 -5.19
C HIS A 53 -16.21 19.60 -5.82
N GLY A 54 -17.00 18.86 -5.01
CA GLY A 54 -18.12 18.06 -5.48
C GLY A 54 -17.71 16.85 -6.30
N VAL A 55 -16.59 16.21 -5.94
CA VAL A 55 -16.22 14.88 -6.46
C VAL A 55 -17.24 13.86 -5.99
N GLU A 56 -17.70 13.00 -6.89
CA GLU A 56 -18.71 11.97 -6.60
C GLU A 56 -18.10 10.71 -6.00
N ARG A 57 -16.88 10.36 -6.42
CA ARG A 57 -16.20 9.13 -6.00
C ARG A 57 -14.72 9.36 -5.77
N PHE A 58 -14.22 8.88 -4.63
CA PHE A 58 -12.80 8.87 -4.30
C PHE A 58 -12.33 7.43 -4.06
N VAL A 59 -11.39 6.97 -4.87
CA VAL A 59 -10.84 5.62 -4.83
C VAL A 59 -9.39 5.68 -4.39
N GLN A 60 -9.13 5.28 -3.16
CA GLN A 60 -7.79 5.20 -2.57
C GLN A 60 -7.12 3.88 -2.93
N LEU A 61 -5.99 3.89 -3.61
CA LEU A 61 -5.18 2.70 -3.77
C LEU A 61 -4.49 2.36 -2.45
N SER A 62 -4.67 1.14 -1.98
CA SER A 62 -4.04 0.59 -0.77
C SER A 62 -3.17 -0.63 -1.13
N THR A 63 -2.75 -1.40 -0.13
CA THR A 63 -1.78 -2.47 -0.27
C THR A 63 -2.02 -3.56 0.78
N ASP A 64 -1.58 -4.80 0.49
CA ASP A 64 -1.45 -5.90 1.44
C ASP A 64 -0.66 -5.52 2.71
N LYS A 65 0.32 -4.62 2.60
CA LYS A 65 1.16 -4.15 3.71
C LYS A 65 0.44 -3.26 4.73
N ALA A 66 -0.80 -2.84 4.44
CA ALA A 66 -1.68 -2.16 5.39
C ALA A 66 -2.31 -3.13 6.41
N VAL A 67 -2.25 -4.45 6.14
CA VAL A 67 -2.74 -5.51 7.02
C VAL A 67 -1.66 -5.86 8.03
N ASN A 68 -1.96 -5.80 9.34
CA ASN A 68 -1.01 -6.09 10.41
C ASN A 68 0.38 -5.52 10.10
N PRO A 69 0.51 -4.19 9.93
CA PRO A 69 1.70 -3.57 9.36
C PRO A 69 2.95 -3.83 10.21
N THR A 70 4.07 -4.14 9.56
CA THR A 70 5.39 -4.25 10.17
C THR A 70 6.32 -3.11 9.72
N SER A 71 5.81 -2.23 8.86
CA SER A 71 6.56 -1.12 8.29
C SER A 71 5.80 0.20 8.44
N VAL A 72 6.56 1.30 8.53
CA VAL A 72 6.03 2.67 8.53
C VAL A 72 5.13 2.90 7.30
N MET A 73 5.59 2.49 6.12
CA MET A 73 4.81 2.62 4.88
C MET A 73 3.47 1.90 4.98
N GLY A 74 3.45 0.64 5.44
CA GLY A 74 2.22 -0.13 5.65
C GLY A 74 1.30 0.54 6.67
N CYS A 75 1.86 1.02 7.79
CA CYS A 75 1.11 1.74 8.81
C CYS A 75 0.46 3.02 8.25
N THR A 76 1.19 3.84 7.48
CA THR A 76 0.61 5.03 6.84
C THR A 76 -0.51 4.69 5.87
N LYS A 77 -0.41 3.57 5.13
CA LYS A 77 -1.49 3.11 4.23
C LYS A 77 -2.70 2.62 5.00
N ARG A 78 -2.51 1.98 6.17
CA ARG A 78 -3.63 1.63 7.06
C ARG A 78 -4.36 2.87 7.57
N ILE A 79 -3.64 3.92 7.96
CA ILE A 79 -4.26 5.20 8.36
C ILE A 79 -5.02 5.83 7.19
N CYS A 80 -4.52 5.72 5.95
CA CYS A 80 -5.27 6.16 4.77
C CYS A 80 -6.59 5.40 4.59
N GLU A 81 -6.63 4.09 4.84
CA GLU A 81 -7.87 3.31 4.84
C GLU A 81 -8.86 3.80 5.92
N MET A 82 -8.35 4.11 7.12
CA MET A 82 -9.18 4.68 8.19
C MET A 82 -9.72 6.07 7.82
N LEU A 83 -8.92 6.93 7.17
CA LEU A 83 -9.38 8.21 6.63
C LEU A 83 -10.54 8.01 5.63
N ILE A 84 -10.43 7.05 4.73
CA ILE A 84 -11.52 6.72 3.80
C ILE A 84 -12.80 6.34 4.54
N GLN A 85 -12.70 5.51 5.57
CA GLN A 85 -13.85 5.06 6.36
C GLN A 85 -14.48 6.21 7.17
N THR A 86 -13.66 7.09 7.75
CA THR A 86 -14.16 8.26 8.51
C THR A 86 -14.81 9.31 7.62
N PHE A 87 -14.27 9.57 6.43
CA PHE A 87 -14.87 10.49 5.46
C PHE A 87 -16.20 9.96 4.91
N ALA A 88 -16.31 8.66 4.69
CA ALA A 88 -17.49 8.03 4.12
C ALA A 88 -18.80 8.31 4.90
N GLY A 89 -18.69 8.54 6.21
CA GLY A 89 -19.85 8.89 7.06
C GLY A 89 -20.20 10.37 7.09
N ASN A 90 -19.35 11.24 6.54
CA ASN A 90 -19.44 12.69 6.70
C ASN A 90 -19.51 13.47 5.38
N THR A 91 -19.69 12.80 4.26
CA THR A 91 -19.76 13.42 2.94
C THR A 91 -20.68 12.61 2.00
N ASP A 92 -21.26 13.28 1.01
CA ASP A 92 -22.00 12.61 -0.08
C ASP A 92 -21.07 11.91 -1.07
N MET A 93 -19.77 12.22 -1.06
CA MET A 93 -18.76 11.59 -1.87
C MET A 93 -18.58 10.11 -1.48
N LYS A 94 -18.68 9.20 -2.44
CA LYS A 94 -18.42 7.78 -2.19
C LYS A 94 -16.91 7.54 -2.05
N CYS A 95 -16.45 7.30 -0.83
CA CYS A 95 -15.04 7.06 -0.51
C CYS A 95 -14.80 5.56 -0.32
N VAL A 96 -13.86 4.99 -1.06
CA VAL A 96 -13.47 3.58 -0.97
C VAL A 96 -11.95 3.40 -1.02
N ALA A 97 -11.45 2.33 -0.42
CA ALA A 97 -10.08 1.89 -0.59
C ALA A 97 -10.03 0.58 -1.39
N VAL A 98 -8.96 0.37 -2.15
CA VAL A 98 -8.73 -0.88 -2.90
C VAL A 98 -7.37 -1.43 -2.51
N ARG A 99 -7.39 -2.60 -1.88
CA ARG A 99 -6.22 -3.31 -1.36
C ARG A 99 -5.81 -4.42 -2.31
N PHE A 100 -4.54 -4.47 -2.66
CA PHE A 100 -3.96 -5.53 -3.49
C PHE A 100 -2.46 -5.70 -3.17
N GLY A 101 -1.89 -6.82 -3.62
CA GLY A 101 -0.47 -7.16 -3.42
C GLY A 101 0.47 -6.46 -4.40
N ASN A 102 1.55 -7.17 -4.78
CA ASN A 102 2.55 -6.57 -5.66
C ASN A 102 2.07 -6.58 -7.12
N VAL A 103 2.57 -5.59 -7.87
CA VAL A 103 2.31 -5.46 -9.32
C VAL A 103 3.60 -5.71 -10.07
N LEU A 104 3.55 -6.64 -11.05
CA LEU A 104 4.69 -7.03 -11.86
C LEU A 104 5.26 -5.84 -12.66
N GLY A 105 6.58 -5.71 -12.68
CA GLY A 105 7.27 -4.69 -13.47
C GLY A 105 7.11 -3.26 -12.95
N SER A 106 6.55 -3.04 -11.76
CA SER A 106 6.45 -1.70 -11.17
C SER A 106 7.83 -1.15 -10.83
N HIS A 107 8.00 0.18 -10.90
CA HIS A 107 9.28 0.84 -10.64
C HIS A 107 9.83 0.49 -9.24
N GLY A 108 11.12 0.10 -9.20
CA GLY A 108 11.80 -0.32 -7.96
C GLY A 108 11.33 -1.67 -7.39
N SER A 109 10.58 -2.48 -8.16
CA SER A 109 10.15 -3.82 -7.74
C SER A 109 11.25 -4.87 -7.97
N VAL A 110 10.99 -6.10 -7.50
CA VAL A 110 11.95 -7.20 -7.49
C VAL A 110 12.42 -7.62 -8.89
N ILE A 111 11.53 -7.61 -9.90
CA ILE A 111 11.89 -8.03 -11.27
C ILE A 111 12.91 -7.10 -11.91
N PRO A 112 12.70 -5.77 -12.00
CA PRO A 112 13.72 -4.86 -12.50
C PRO A 112 15.04 -4.92 -11.72
N LEU A 113 14.98 -5.18 -10.41
CA LEU A 113 16.19 -5.36 -9.60
C LEU A 113 16.98 -6.60 -10.03
N PHE A 114 16.30 -7.75 -10.15
CA PHE A 114 16.94 -8.99 -10.59
C PHE A 114 17.50 -8.88 -12.00
N GLU A 115 16.76 -8.29 -12.94
CA GLU A 115 17.24 -8.02 -14.30
C GLU A 115 18.51 -7.18 -14.31
N ALA A 116 18.53 -6.10 -13.51
CA ALA A 116 19.72 -5.25 -13.41
C ALA A 116 20.92 -5.99 -12.82
N GLN A 117 20.71 -6.87 -11.84
CA GLN A 117 21.75 -7.71 -11.24
C GLN A 117 22.26 -8.75 -12.23
N ILE A 118 21.37 -9.46 -12.94
CA ILE A 118 21.74 -10.46 -13.95
C ILE A 118 22.55 -9.82 -15.07
N LYS A 119 22.12 -8.67 -15.60
CA LYS A 119 22.83 -7.93 -16.67
C LYS A 119 24.24 -7.48 -16.26
N LYS A 120 24.48 -7.31 -14.94
CA LYS A 120 25.80 -6.98 -14.38
C LYS A 120 26.67 -8.19 -14.07
N GLY A 121 26.19 -9.43 -14.33
CA GLY A 121 26.90 -10.67 -14.02
C GLY A 121 26.66 -11.21 -12.62
N GLY A 122 25.66 -10.70 -11.91
CA GLY A 122 25.27 -11.17 -10.57
C GLY A 122 26.06 -10.55 -9.41
N PRO A 123 25.91 -11.10 -8.17
CA PRO A 123 24.91 -12.09 -7.81
C PRO A 123 23.49 -11.54 -7.80
N VAL A 124 22.49 -12.41 -7.97
CA VAL A 124 21.08 -12.07 -7.69
C VAL A 124 20.85 -12.13 -6.18
N THR A 125 20.40 -11.03 -5.59
CA THR A 125 20.23 -10.93 -4.13
C THR A 125 18.79 -11.22 -3.72
N LEU A 126 18.60 -12.12 -2.77
CA LEU A 126 17.32 -12.52 -2.19
C LEU A 126 17.34 -12.28 -0.68
N THR A 127 16.26 -11.74 -0.12
CA THR A 127 16.21 -11.44 1.32
C THR A 127 16.01 -12.69 2.16
N ASP A 128 15.17 -13.63 1.71
CA ASP A 128 14.97 -14.94 2.37
C ASP A 128 14.54 -15.99 1.34
N PRO A 129 14.99 -17.25 1.44
CA PRO A 129 14.63 -18.32 0.50
C PRO A 129 13.16 -18.72 0.54
N ASN A 130 12.46 -18.44 1.65
CA ASN A 130 11.05 -18.81 1.86
C ASN A 130 10.08 -17.65 1.61
N ILE A 131 10.59 -16.46 1.25
CA ILE A 131 9.74 -15.31 1.04
C ILE A 131 8.77 -15.53 -0.12
N VAL A 132 7.52 -15.24 0.10
CA VAL A 132 6.46 -15.32 -0.91
C VAL A 132 5.77 -13.99 -1.08
N ARG A 133 5.26 -13.73 -2.29
CA ARG A 133 4.49 -12.52 -2.60
C ARG A 133 3.37 -12.87 -3.57
N TYR A 134 2.28 -12.13 -3.45
CA TYR A 134 1.23 -12.11 -4.45
C TYR A 134 1.63 -11.19 -5.60
N PHE A 135 1.29 -11.58 -6.81
CA PHE A 135 1.57 -10.78 -8.00
C PHE A 135 0.35 -10.67 -8.91
N MET A 136 0.21 -9.49 -9.50
CA MET A 136 -0.78 -9.19 -10.52
C MET A 136 -0.11 -8.35 -11.61
N THR A 137 -0.60 -8.42 -12.85
CA THR A 137 -0.11 -7.52 -13.90
C THR A 137 -0.68 -6.09 -13.73
N ILE A 138 0.04 -5.07 -14.23
CA ILE A 138 -0.44 -3.68 -14.17
C ILE A 138 -1.81 -3.51 -14.85
N PRO A 139 -2.05 -4.04 -16.08
CA PRO A 139 -3.36 -3.94 -16.71
C PRO A 139 -4.48 -4.59 -15.91
N GLU A 140 -4.23 -5.76 -15.32
CA GLU A 140 -5.22 -6.46 -14.49
C GLU A 140 -5.55 -5.64 -13.23
N ALA A 141 -4.53 -5.16 -12.51
CA ALA A 141 -4.73 -4.31 -11.33
C ALA A 141 -5.51 -3.03 -11.68
N ALA A 142 -5.16 -2.36 -12.77
CA ALA A 142 -5.85 -1.14 -13.20
C ALA A 142 -7.31 -1.40 -13.53
N GLN A 143 -7.62 -2.47 -14.27
CA GLN A 143 -9.00 -2.84 -14.60
C GLN A 143 -9.82 -3.16 -13.35
N LEU A 144 -9.27 -3.93 -12.40
CA LEU A 144 -9.96 -4.27 -11.16
C LEU A 144 -10.16 -3.05 -10.24
N VAL A 145 -9.21 -2.11 -10.21
CA VAL A 145 -9.36 -0.83 -9.48
C VAL A 145 -10.48 0.01 -10.10
N LEU A 146 -10.58 0.10 -11.43
CA LEU A 146 -11.68 0.79 -12.10
C LEU A 146 -13.03 0.13 -11.78
N GLN A 147 -13.10 -1.21 -11.80
CA GLN A 147 -14.30 -1.96 -11.44
C GLN A 147 -14.69 -1.74 -9.97
N ALA A 148 -13.73 -1.78 -9.04
CA ALA A 148 -13.98 -1.49 -7.63
C ALA A 148 -14.50 -0.05 -7.44
N GLY A 149 -13.96 0.92 -8.17
CA GLY A 149 -14.45 2.29 -8.19
C GLY A 149 -15.89 2.40 -8.73
N ALA A 150 -16.25 1.61 -9.73
CA ALA A 150 -17.61 1.57 -10.27
C ALA A 150 -18.61 0.95 -9.27
N LEU A 151 -18.18 -0.10 -8.55
CA LEU A 151 -18.97 -0.77 -7.50
C LEU A 151 -19.05 0.01 -6.19
N ALA A 152 -18.37 1.16 -6.08
CA ALA A 152 -18.12 1.87 -4.83
C ALA A 152 -19.36 2.04 -3.94
N GLU A 153 -19.37 1.34 -2.82
CA GLU A 153 -20.21 1.61 -1.66
C GLU A 153 -19.35 2.29 -0.58
N SER A 154 -19.77 3.45 -0.14
CA SER A 154 -18.95 4.33 0.70
C SER A 154 -18.48 3.64 2.00
N GLY A 155 -17.22 3.84 2.35
CA GLY A 155 -16.58 3.26 3.55
C GLY A 155 -16.02 1.85 3.37
N ASN A 156 -16.24 1.21 2.22
CA ASN A 156 -15.73 -0.14 1.99
C ASN A 156 -14.25 -0.15 1.66
N ILE A 157 -13.58 -1.21 2.12
CA ILE A 157 -12.24 -1.60 1.68
C ILE A 157 -12.43 -2.80 0.74
N TYR A 158 -12.18 -2.58 -0.54
CA TYR A 158 -12.17 -3.65 -1.52
C TYR A 158 -10.83 -4.36 -1.51
N VAL A 159 -10.86 -5.69 -1.62
CA VAL A 159 -9.67 -6.55 -1.68
C VAL A 159 -9.71 -7.29 -3.00
N LEU A 160 -8.63 -7.17 -3.78
CA LEU A 160 -8.51 -7.86 -5.05
C LEU A 160 -8.02 -9.28 -4.84
N ASP A 161 -8.61 -10.23 -5.56
CA ASP A 161 -8.12 -11.61 -5.63
C ASP A 161 -6.77 -11.64 -6.35
N MET A 162 -5.74 -11.98 -5.60
CA MET A 162 -4.37 -12.03 -6.11
C MET A 162 -3.95 -13.42 -6.62
N GLY A 163 -4.86 -14.40 -6.56
CA GLY A 163 -4.54 -15.78 -6.89
C GLY A 163 -3.52 -16.41 -5.92
N GLU A 164 -2.71 -17.32 -6.43
CA GLU A 164 -1.72 -18.04 -5.62
C GLU A 164 -0.46 -17.21 -5.36
N PRO A 165 0.11 -17.30 -4.15
CA PRO A 165 1.36 -16.62 -3.83
C PRO A 165 2.55 -17.28 -4.53
N VAL A 166 3.50 -16.48 -4.98
CA VAL A 166 4.70 -16.91 -5.71
C VAL A 166 5.92 -16.82 -4.81
N ARG A 167 6.72 -17.88 -4.75
CA ARG A 167 8.02 -17.87 -4.07
C ARG A 167 9.02 -17.02 -4.87
N ILE A 168 9.63 -16.04 -4.21
CA ILE A 168 10.57 -15.13 -4.89
C ILE A 168 11.84 -15.86 -5.34
N MET A 169 12.23 -16.92 -4.64
CA MET A 169 13.32 -17.81 -5.06
C MET A 169 13.03 -18.45 -6.43
N ASP A 170 11.79 -18.91 -6.65
CA ASP A 170 11.43 -19.57 -7.92
C ASP A 170 11.36 -18.55 -9.06
N LEU A 171 10.86 -17.35 -8.77
CA LEU A 171 10.89 -16.22 -9.70
C LEU A 171 12.33 -15.84 -10.09
N ALA A 172 13.25 -15.77 -9.11
CA ALA A 172 14.65 -15.49 -9.37
C ALA A 172 15.30 -16.56 -10.27
N LYS A 173 15.06 -17.85 -9.97
CA LYS A 173 15.57 -18.95 -10.78
C LYS A 173 15.03 -18.94 -12.21
N GLN A 174 13.73 -18.67 -12.39
CA GLN A 174 13.12 -18.58 -13.71
C GLN A 174 13.73 -17.43 -14.52
N LEU A 175 13.90 -16.27 -13.88
CA LEU A 175 14.47 -15.09 -14.55
C LEU A 175 15.93 -15.31 -14.94
N ILE A 176 16.74 -15.93 -14.07
CA ILE A 176 18.13 -16.30 -14.36
C ILE A 176 18.19 -17.20 -15.60
N ARG A 177 17.34 -18.24 -15.68
CA ARG A 177 17.27 -19.13 -16.84
C ARG A 177 16.81 -18.43 -18.10
N PHE A 178 15.85 -17.51 -17.98
CA PHE A 178 15.39 -16.71 -19.12
C PHE A 178 16.52 -15.88 -19.76
N TYR A 179 17.48 -15.43 -18.95
CA TYR A 179 18.67 -14.73 -19.43
C TYR A 179 19.81 -15.67 -19.87
N GLY A 180 19.58 -16.98 -19.94
CA GLY A 180 20.54 -17.97 -20.44
C GLY A 180 21.58 -18.43 -19.41
N TYR A 181 21.36 -18.16 -18.12
CA TYR A 181 22.23 -18.64 -17.05
C TYR A 181 21.60 -19.80 -16.27
N GLU A 182 22.42 -20.57 -15.56
CA GLU A 182 21.97 -21.64 -14.67
C GLU A 182 22.15 -21.20 -13.20
N PRO A 183 21.04 -21.14 -12.40
CA PRO A 183 21.07 -20.72 -11.00
C PRO A 183 22.01 -21.57 -10.14
N GLY A 184 22.94 -20.94 -9.42
CA GLY A 184 23.90 -21.62 -8.55
C GLY A 184 25.10 -22.24 -9.25
N VAL A 185 25.15 -22.21 -10.58
CA VAL A 185 26.28 -22.70 -11.39
C VAL A 185 27.09 -21.55 -11.97
N ASN A 186 26.50 -20.73 -12.84
CA ASN A 186 27.13 -19.57 -13.44
C ASN A 186 26.42 -18.24 -13.11
N MET A 187 25.36 -18.30 -12.30
CA MET A 187 24.70 -17.15 -11.69
C MET A 187 24.37 -17.45 -10.23
N GLU A 188 25.09 -16.80 -9.32
CA GLU A 188 24.90 -16.96 -7.88
C GLU A 188 23.61 -16.30 -7.41
N ILE A 189 22.88 -16.98 -6.49
CA ILE A 189 21.81 -16.38 -5.69
C ILE A 189 22.31 -16.19 -4.26
N LYS A 190 22.45 -14.93 -3.83
CA LYS A 190 22.97 -14.59 -2.50
C LYS A 190 21.83 -14.21 -1.56
N ILE A 191 21.74 -14.87 -0.41
CA ILE A 191 20.81 -14.53 0.66
C ILE A 191 21.41 -13.38 1.48
N VAL A 192 20.66 -12.26 1.60
CA VAL A 192 21.15 -11.02 2.27
C VAL A 192 20.44 -10.70 3.58
N GLY A 193 19.42 -11.48 3.97
CA GLY A 193 18.60 -11.23 5.16
C GLY A 193 17.39 -10.34 4.88
N LEU A 194 16.37 -10.47 5.73
CA LEU A 194 15.17 -9.63 5.67
C LEU A 194 15.52 -8.17 5.96
N ARG A 195 14.88 -7.26 5.24
CA ARG A 195 15.00 -5.82 5.47
C ARG A 195 14.11 -5.39 6.63
N PRO A 196 14.42 -4.26 7.30
CA PRO A 196 13.51 -3.67 8.27
C PRO A 196 12.11 -3.49 7.70
N GLY A 197 11.09 -3.92 8.44
CA GLY A 197 9.68 -3.85 8.02
C GLY A 197 9.24 -4.87 6.96
N GLU A 198 10.10 -5.78 6.52
CA GLU A 198 9.77 -6.81 5.53
C GLU A 198 9.20 -8.07 6.20
N LYS A 199 8.06 -8.60 5.69
CA LYS A 199 7.45 -9.86 6.12
C LYS A 199 7.89 -11.02 5.23
N LEU A 200 7.91 -12.25 5.77
CA LEU A 200 8.04 -13.47 4.96
C LEU A 200 6.80 -13.71 4.11
N TYR A 201 5.63 -13.51 4.70
CA TYR A 201 4.31 -13.70 4.10
C TYR A 201 3.51 -12.42 4.24
N GLU A 202 2.88 -11.97 3.15
CA GLU A 202 1.95 -10.84 3.18
C GLU A 202 0.52 -11.33 3.28
N GLU A 203 -0.32 -10.59 3.99
CA GLU A 203 -1.72 -10.88 4.23
C GLU A 203 -2.58 -9.87 3.47
N LEU A 204 -3.64 -10.32 2.82
CA LEU A 204 -4.57 -9.44 2.10
C LEU A 204 -5.68 -8.91 3.01
N MET A 205 -6.02 -9.65 4.05
CA MET A 205 -7.07 -9.34 5.03
C MET A 205 -6.62 -9.74 6.43
N MET A 206 -7.12 -9.05 7.45
CA MET A 206 -7.00 -9.50 8.84
C MET A 206 -7.98 -10.65 9.10
N ASP A 207 -7.72 -11.48 10.12
CA ASP A 207 -8.57 -12.62 10.45
C ASP A 207 -10.03 -12.21 10.66
N GLU A 208 -10.27 -11.11 11.39
CA GLU A 208 -11.61 -10.54 11.61
C GLU A 208 -12.30 -10.04 10.33
N GLU A 209 -11.51 -9.61 9.33
CA GLU A 209 -12.01 -9.17 8.02
C GLU A 209 -12.37 -10.40 7.16
N GLN A 210 -11.62 -11.51 7.29
CA GLN A 210 -11.89 -12.76 6.56
C GLN A 210 -13.22 -13.40 6.99
N ASP A 211 -13.49 -13.46 8.28
CA ASP A 211 -14.73 -14.04 8.83
C ASP A 211 -16.00 -13.33 8.35
N LYS A 212 -15.89 -12.04 8.02
CA LYS A 212 -17.00 -11.18 7.62
C LYS A 212 -16.90 -10.70 6.16
N MET A 213 -16.01 -11.33 5.38
CA MET A 213 -15.80 -11.00 3.98
C MET A 213 -17.08 -11.16 3.16
N ARG A 214 -17.40 -10.17 2.33
CA ARG A 214 -18.52 -10.24 1.39
C ARG A 214 -18.01 -10.32 -0.05
N ARG A 215 -18.66 -11.12 -0.87
CA ARG A 215 -18.45 -11.14 -2.32
C ARG A 215 -19.14 -9.95 -2.97
N THR A 216 -18.53 -9.37 -3.99
CA THR A 216 -19.19 -8.41 -4.87
C THR A 216 -19.82 -9.11 -6.08
N GLN A 217 -20.41 -8.34 -6.98
CA GLN A 217 -20.86 -8.85 -8.28
C GLN A 217 -19.69 -9.29 -9.19
N HIS A 218 -18.46 -8.82 -8.89
CA HIS A 218 -17.25 -9.19 -9.61
C HIS A 218 -16.52 -10.30 -8.85
N ASN A 219 -16.25 -11.43 -9.51
CA ASN A 219 -15.68 -12.63 -8.89
C ASN A 219 -14.27 -12.44 -8.28
N LYS A 220 -13.50 -11.44 -8.74
CA LYS A 220 -12.16 -11.11 -8.25
C LYS A 220 -12.12 -9.91 -7.29
N ILE A 221 -13.26 -9.41 -6.84
CA ILE A 221 -13.32 -8.26 -5.91
C ILE A 221 -14.16 -8.65 -4.70
N PHE A 222 -13.53 -8.59 -3.54
CA PHE A 222 -14.14 -8.85 -2.24
C PHE A 222 -14.25 -7.55 -1.44
N VAL A 223 -15.12 -7.53 -0.45
CA VAL A 223 -15.25 -6.43 0.51
C VAL A 223 -14.78 -6.93 1.88
N ALA A 224 -13.73 -6.33 2.41
CA ALA A 224 -13.36 -6.48 3.81
C ALA A 224 -14.35 -5.71 4.69
N SER A 225 -14.81 -6.32 5.77
CA SER A 225 -15.76 -5.66 6.67
C SER A 225 -15.15 -4.42 7.31
N PRO A 226 -15.86 -3.28 7.30
CA PRO A 226 -15.37 -2.08 7.93
C PRO A 226 -15.26 -2.28 9.45
N ARG A 227 -14.19 -1.74 10.05
CA ARG A 227 -14.08 -1.64 11.51
C ARG A 227 -14.81 -0.41 12.01
N THR A 228 -15.37 -0.53 13.20
CA THR A 228 -15.86 0.66 13.93
C THR A 228 -14.65 1.50 14.35
N ILE A 229 -14.65 2.77 13.97
CA ILE A 229 -13.61 3.74 14.33
C ILE A 229 -14.26 4.75 15.27
N ASP A 230 -13.65 4.97 16.45
CA ASP A 230 -14.00 6.10 17.27
C ASP A 230 -13.46 7.37 16.61
N LEU A 231 -14.37 8.23 16.15
CA LEU A 231 -14.01 9.43 15.38
C LEU A 231 -13.26 10.45 16.24
N ALA A 232 -13.64 10.62 17.51
CA ALA A 232 -13.00 11.60 18.39
C ALA A 232 -11.55 11.20 18.66
N GLU A 233 -11.34 9.96 19.07
CA GLU A 233 -10.01 9.39 19.30
C GLU A 233 -9.15 9.42 18.02
N PHE A 234 -9.72 9.03 16.89
CA PHE A 234 -8.99 9.01 15.60
C PHE A 234 -8.49 10.40 15.21
N TYR A 235 -9.33 11.44 15.32
CA TYR A 235 -8.92 12.80 14.93
C TYR A 235 -7.93 13.40 15.94
N GLU A 236 -8.04 13.11 17.24
CA GLU A 236 -7.06 13.52 18.24
C GLU A 236 -5.68 12.91 17.93
N GLN A 237 -5.64 11.60 17.71
CA GLN A 237 -4.41 10.89 17.34
C GLN A 237 -3.83 11.38 16.01
N LEU A 238 -4.68 11.68 15.03
CA LEU A 238 -4.26 12.23 13.73
C LEU A 238 -3.61 13.61 13.87
N GLN A 239 -4.16 14.49 14.73
CA GLN A 239 -3.57 15.79 15.02
C GLN A 239 -2.21 15.65 15.71
N ALA A 240 -2.07 14.74 16.67
CA ALA A 240 -0.80 14.46 17.31
C ALA A 240 0.25 13.93 16.32
N LEU A 241 -0.15 13.05 15.40
CA LEU A 241 0.70 12.53 14.34
C LEU A 241 1.12 13.63 13.36
N GLU A 242 0.21 14.53 12.99
CA GLU A 242 0.47 15.68 12.12
C GLU A 242 1.51 16.62 12.75
N ALA A 243 1.35 16.94 14.05
CA ALA A 243 2.30 17.77 14.79
C ALA A 243 3.68 17.13 14.87
N ALA A 244 3.78 15.85 15.20
CA ALA A 244 5.04 15.11 15.25
C ALA A 244 5.73 15.09 13.88
N ALA A 245 4.98 14.83 12.80
CA ALA A 245 5.52 14.81 11.44
C ALA A 245 5.99 16.20 10.96
N ALA A 246 5.28 17.28 11.34
CA ALA A 246 5.66 18.65 10.96
C ALA A 246 7.07 19.02 11.46
N HIS A 247 7.43 18.56 12.66
CA HIS A 247 8.73 18.84 13.29
C HIS A 247 9.80 17.76 13.01
N ASN A 248 9.48 16.76 12.18
CA ASN A 248 10.32 15.57 11.97
C ASN A 248 10.71 14.89 13.31
N ASP A 249 9.74 14.83 14.23
CA ASP A 249 9.94 14.31 15.58
C ASP A 249 10.24 12.80 15.53
N GLU A 250 11.21 12.38 16.33
CA GLU A 250 11.52 10.97 16.59
C GLU A 250 10.30 10.20 17.16
N GLY A 251 9.33 10.92 17.73
CA GLY A 251 8.05 10.38 18.19
C GLY A 251 7.08 9.91 17.11
N VAL A 252 7.31 10.20 15.81
CA VAL A 252 6.39 9.82 14.71
C VAL A 252 6.06 8.33 14.74
N VAL A 253 7.05 7.45 14.90
CA VAL A 253 6.83 6.00 14.95
C VAL A 253 6.00 5.59 16.17
N ARG A 254 6.18 6.25 17.32
CA ARG A 254 5.35 6.02 18.51
C ARG A 254 3.90 6.45 18.30
N GLN A 255 3.67 7.58 17.62
CA GLN A 255 2.31 8.01 17.26
C GLN A 255 1.65 7.05 16.26
N LEU A 256 2.40 6.56 15.27
CA LEU A 256 1.91 5.52 14.35
C LEU A 256 1.50 4.25 15.10
N ALA A 257 2.30 3.79 16.06
CA ALA A 257 2.00 2.62 16.88
C ALA A 257 0.80 2.83 17.82
N ALA A 258 0.61 4.05 18.33
CA ALA A 258 -0.58 4.39 19.14
C ALA A 258 -1.86 4.34 18.30
N MET A 259 -1.84 4.87 17.06
CA MET A 259 -2.99 4.84 16.14
C MET A 259 -3.30 3.44 15.62
N ILE A 260 -2.29 2.60 15.40
CA ILE A 260 -2.42 1.26 14.81
C ILE A 260 -1.87 0.22 15.77
N PRO A 261 -2.67 -0.31 16.69
CA PRO A 261 -2.21 -1.29 17.69
C PRO A 261 -1.63 -2.58 17.11
N THR A 262 -1.98 -2.93 15.86
CA THR A 262 -1.42 -4.07 15.13
C THR A 262 -0.09 -3.76 14.45
N PHE A 263 0.38 -2.51 14.51
CA PHE A 263 1.68 -2.14 13.97
C PHE A 263 2.80 -2.68 14.86
N THR A 264 3.67 -3.48 14.30
CA THR A 264 4.87 -4.01 14.98
C THR A 264 6.12 -3.40 14.35
N PRO A 265 6.57 -2.21 14.82
CA PRO A 265 7.76 -1.55 14.28
C PRO A 265 9.01 -2.39 14.53
N THR A 266 10.02 -2.23 13.67
CA THR A 266 11.31 -2.89 13.87
C THR A 266 12.03 -2.30 15.09
N ARG A 267 12.94 -3.09 15.71
CA ARG A 267 13.71 -2.64 16.88
C ARG A 267 14.56 -1.40 16.60
N GLU A 268 14.97 -1.20 15.35
CA GLU A 268 15.73 -0.01 14.93
C GLU A 268 14.89 1.26 15.00
N ASN A 269 13.61 1.18 14.65
CA ASN A 269 12.67 2.30 14.67
C ASN A 269 12.16 2.64 16.09
N LEU A 270 12.33 1.75 17.06
CA LEU A 270 12.01 2.02 18.46
C LEU A 270 13.16 2.72 19.23
N LYS A 271 14.34 2.82 18.63
CA LYS A 271 15.51 3.48 19.24
C LYS A 271 15.67 4.93 18.84
N LEU A 272 14.81 5.42 17.95
CA LEU A 272 14.74 6.81 17.50
C LEU A 272 13.76 7.61 18.37
#